data_41684535879ad7d018a8214f14a7c478
#
_entry.id   41684535879ad7d018a8214f14a7c478
#
_cell.length_a   1.000
_cell.length_b   1.000
_cell.length_c   1.000
_cell.angle_alpha   90.00
_cell.angle_beta   90.00
_cell.angle_gamma   90.00
#
_symmetry.space_group_name_H-M   'P 1'
#
loop_
_entity.id
_entity.type
_entity.pdbx_description
1 polymer ?
#
loop_
_entity_poly.entity_id
_entity_poly.type
_entity_poly.pdbx_seq_one_letter_code
_entity_poly.pdbx_strand_id
1 'polypeptide(L)'
;MEGVIEAVDFEEADEVNKGQKLINISTKELTLRVKIAEANLKLAQTNLSRDEKLSQRKLIPQSKLDQTRTQADRSLLDRDLALINLRKSVINSPLKGTVKIRHVKAGEFVRKGDPLVELSLIHI
;
A
#
# COMPACT_ATOMS: atom_id res chain seq x y z
N MET A 1 -10.12 -0.44 4.87
CA MET A 1 -8.80 -0.17 5.51
C MET A 1 -9.01 0.44 6.88
N GLU A 2 -8.20 0.05 7.82
CA GLU A 2 -8.21 0.61 9.18
C GLU A 2 -7.02 1.53 9.38
N GLY A 3 -7.19 2.58 10.17
CA GLY A 3 -6.11 3.46 10.55
C GLY A 3 -6.58 4.86 10.93
N VAL A 4 -5.60 5.74 11.13
CA VAL A 4 -5.85 7.14 11.47
C VAL A 4 -5.91 7.97 10.21
N ILE A 5 -6.93 8.80 10.08
CA ILE A 5 -7.05 9.73 8.96
C ILE A 5 -5.99 10.83 9.12
N GLU A 6 -5.07 10.91 8.16
CA GLU A 6 -4.00 11.91 8.16
C GLU A 6 -4.44 13.21 7.50
N ALA A 7 -5.22 13.12 6.43
CA ALA A 7 -5.68 14.29 5.69
C ALA A 7 -7.02 14.04 5.03
N VAL A 8 -7.85 15.09 4.99
CA VAL A 8 -9.11 15.15 4.27
C VAL A 8 -9.01 16.33 3.31
N ASP A 9 -8.97 16.06 2.00
CA ASP A 9 -8.69 17.06 0.98
C ASP A 9 -9.95 17.62 0.30
N PHE A 10 -11.06 17.63 1.01
CA PHE A 10 -12.34 18.16 0.51
C PHE A 10 -13.22 18.66 1.65
N GLU A 11 -14.23 19.44 1.28
CA GLU A 11 -15.29 19.90 2.18
C GLU A 11 -16.66 19.51 1.63
N GLU A 12 -17.70 19.57 2.46
CA GLU A 12 -19.08 19.37 2.03
C GLU A 12 -19.45 20.39 0.95
N ALA A 13 -20.24 19.95 -0.01
CA ALA A 13 -20.66 20.69 -1.20
C ALA A 13 -19.56 20.89 -2.25
N ASP A 14 -18.32 20.43 -2.02
CA ASP A 14 -17.28 20.48 -3.04
C ASP A 14 -17.59 19.57 -4.23
N GLU A 15 -17.21 20.04 -5.41
CA GLU A 15 -17.19 19.21 -6.63
C GLU A 15 -15.89 18.43 -6.69
N VAL A 16 -15.98 17.14 -7.00
CA VAL A 16 -14.84 16.26 -7.15
C VAL A 16 -14.83 15.59 -8.52
N ASN A 17 -13.64 15.34 -9.04
CA ASN A 17 -13.44 14.60 -10.28
C ASN A 17 -13.19 13.13 -10.00
N LYS A 18 -13.51 12.26 -10.96
CA LYS A 18 -13.16 10.85 -10.88
C LYS A 18 -11.64 10.70 -10.71
N GLY A 19 -11.22 9.95 -9.70
CA GLY A 19 -9.81 9.72 -9.39
C GLY A 19 -9.18 10.80 -8.52
N GLN A 20 -9.90 11.85 -8.17
CA GLN A 20 -9.39 12.88 -7.28
C GLN A 20 -9.17 12.31 -5.88
N LYS A 21 -8.00 12.59 -5.29
CA LYS A 21 -7.66 12.16 -3.94
C LYS A 21 -8.54 12.87 -2.93
N LEU A 22 -9.18 12.11 -2.05
CA LEU A 22 -10.08 12.62 -1.02
C LEU A 22 -9.49 12.49 0.38
N ILE A 23 -8.98 11.31 0.74
CA ILE A 23 -8.58 10.97 2.10
C ILE A 23 -7.29 10.17 2.09
N ASN A 24 -6.41 10.43 3.06
CA ASN A 24 -5.22 9.61 3.36
C ASN A 24 -5.39 8.96 4.72
N ILE A 25 -5.16 7.64 4.79
CA ILE A 25 -5.25 6.87 6.04
C ILE A 25 -3.89 6.23 6.32
N SER A 26 -3.24 6.63 7.43
CA SER A 26 -1.96 6.05 7.91
C SER A 26 -0.88 5.93 6.83
N THR A 27 -0.83 6.86 5.88
CA THR A 27 0.04 6.79 4.70
C THR A 27 1.52 6.82 5.09
N LYS A 28 1.89 7.56 6.14
CA LYS A 28 3.28 7.61 6.61
C LYS A 28 3.76 6.26 7.11
N GLU A 29 2.96 5.58 7.93
CA GLU A 29 3.29 4.24 8.43
C GLU A 29 3.42 3.25 7.28
N LEU A 30 2.47 3.25 6.36
CA LEU A 30 2.45 2.32 5.23
C LEU A 30 3.60 2.59 4.26
N THR A 31 4.02 3.84 4.09
CA THR A 31 5.22 4.18 3.31
C THR A 31 6.48 3.59 3.95
N LEU A 32 6.59 3.65 5.27
CA LEU A 32 7.72 3.04 5.99
C LEU A 32 7.70 1.52 5.88
N ARG A 33 6.54 0.90 5.91
CA ARG A 33 6.42 -0.55 5.70
C ARG A 33 6.89 -0.97 4.30
N VAL A 34 6.61 -0.18 3.29
CA VAL A 34 7.14 -0.40 1.93
C VAL A 34 8.66 -0.33 1.94
N LYS A 35 9.23 0.68 2.58
CA LYS A 35 10.69 0.83 2.66
C LYS A 35 11.35 -0.35 3.37
N ILE A 36 10.76 -0.84 4.45
CA ILE A 36 11.25 -2.03 5.17
C ILE A 36 11.21 -3.25 4.24
N ALA A 37 10.10 -3.46 3.55
CA ALA A 37 9.94 -4.58 2.63
C ALA A 37 10.94 -4.50 1.46
N GLU A 38 11.20 -3.31 0.93
CA GLU A 38 12.20 -3.10 -0.12
C GLU A 38 13.62 -3.41 0.36
N ALA A 39 13.97 -3.03 1.59
CA ALA A 39 15.27 -3.34 2.18
C ALA A 39 15.44 -4.86 2.36
N ASN A 40 14.41 -5.54 2.85
CA ASN A 40 14.42 -7.00 2.99
C ASN A 40 14.55 -7.70 1.64
N LEU A 41 13.85 -7.21 0.62
CA LEU A 41 13.94 -7.74 -0.74
C LEU A 41 15.35 -7.58 -1.31
N LYS A 42 15.95 -6.41 -1.14
CA LYS A 42 17.31 -6.16 -1.59
C LYS A 42 18.31 -7.12 -0.96
N LEU A 43 18.20 -7.36 0.35
CA LEU A 43 19.05 -8.32 1.06
C LEU A 43 18.84 -9.74 0.51
N ALA A 44 17.60 -10.15 0.35
CA ALA A 44 17.24 -11.48 -0.15
C ALA A 44 17.76 -11.70 -1.58
N GLN A 45 17.66 -10.70 -2.44
CA GLN A 45 18.18 -10.76 -3.81
C GLN A 45 19.71 -10.83 -3.84
N THR A 46 20.40 -10.11 -2.97
CA THR A 46 21.85 -10.16 -2.83
C THR A 46 22.28 -11.54 -2.37
N ASN A 47 21.61 -12.11 -1.37
CA ASN A 47 21.87 -13.46 -0.89
C ASN A 47 21.64 -14.51 -1.98
N LEU A 48 20.56 -14.39 -2.75
CA LEU A 48 20.27 -15.29 -3.85
C LEU A 48 21.36 -15.24 -4.93
N SER A 49 21.75 -14.04 -5.34
CA SER A 49 22.79 -13.87 -6.34
C SER A 49 24.11 -14.52 -5.90
N ARG A 50 24.49 -14.35 -4.63
CA ARG A 50 25.69 -14.99 -4.07
C ARG A 50 25.57 -16.51 -4.06
N ASP A 51 24.43 -17.03 -3.58
CA ASP A 51 24.20 -18.47 -3.47
C ASP A 51 24.11 -19.15 -4.84
N GLU A 52 23.57 -18.46 -5.85
CA GLU A 52 23.60 -18.95 -7.23
C GLU A 52 25.02 -19.15 -7.75
N LYS A 53 25.92 -18.20 -7.47
CA LYS A 53 27.32 -18.29 -7.85
C LYS A 53 28.03 -19.43 -7.11
N LEU A 54 27.76 -19.58 -5.80
CA LEU A 54 28.31 -20.68 -5.00
C LEU A 54 27.79 -22.03 -5.47
N SER A 55 26.53 -22.12 -5.84
CA SER A 55 25.94 -23.35 -6.37
C SER A 55 26.56 -23.75 -7.71
N GLN A 56 26.83 -22.80 -8.59
CA GLN A 56 27.51 -23.05 -9.87
C GLN A 56 28.88 -23.67 -9.65
N ARG A 57 29.57 -23.30 -8.56
CA ARG A 57 30.86 -23.87 -8.16
C ARG A 57 30.72 -25.14 -7.31
N LYS A 58 29.50 -25.60 -7.06
CA LYS A 58 29.18 -26.75 -6.21
C LYS A 58 29.69 -26.59 -4.76
N LEU A 59 29.73 -25.34 -4.27
CA LEU A 59 30.21 -25.03 -2.91
C LEU A 59 29.11 -25.06 -1.85
N ILE A 60 27.85 -25.09 -2.28
CA ILE A 60 26.69 -25.21 -1.36
C ILE A 60 25.74 -26.30 -1.89
N PRO A 61 24.97 -26.94 -1.00
CA PRO A 61 23.97 -27.91 -1.43
C PRO A 61 22.80 -27.22 -2.14
N GLN A 62 22.12 -27.97 -3.01
CA GLN A 62 20.94 -27.47 -3.71
C GLN A 62 19.83 -27.03 -2.77
N SER A 63 19.68 -27.71 -1.62
CA SER A 63 18.69 -27.33 -0.61
C SER A 63 18.93 -25.91 -0.07
N LYS A 64 20.19 -25.49 0.07
CA LYS A 64 20.54 -24.13 0.50
C LYS A 64 20.12 -23.10 -0.56
N LEU A 65 20.39 -23.37 -1.82
CA LEU A 65 19.98 -22.50 -2.92
C LEU A 65 18.47 -22.39 -3.00
N ASP A 66 17.75 -23.52 -2.83
CA ASP A 66 16.28 -23.54 -2.84
C ASP A 66 15.70 -22.68 -1.71
N GLN A 67 16.27 -22.74 -0.51
CA GLN A 67 15.86 -21.89 0.62
C GLN A 67 16.06 -20.42 0.33
N THR A 68 17.21 -20.06 -0.22
CA THR A 68 17.56 -18.67 -0.53
C THR A 68 16.65 -18.12 -1.63
N ARG A 69 16.34 -18.95 -2.64
CA ARG A 69 15.42 -18.58 -3.72
C ARG A 69 14.00 -18.36 -3.19
N THR A 70 13.52 -19.25 -2.32
CA THR A 70 12.20 -19.11 -1.67
C THR A 70 12.14 -17.84 -0.82
N GLN A 71 13.20 -17.52 -0.09
CA GLN A 71 13.26 -16.29 0.71
C GLN A 71 13.20 -15.04 -0.17
N ALA A 72 13.87 -15.04 -1.31
CA ALA A 72 13.80 -13.92 -2.27
C ALA A 72 12.38 -13.77 -2.84
N ASP A 73 11.73 -14.87 -3.21
CA ASP A 73 10.35 -14.86 -3.70
C ASP A 73 9.39 -14.33 -2.63
N ARG A 74 9.55 -14.78 -1.39
CA ARG A 74 8.74 -14.32 -0.26
C ARG A 74 8.91 -12.82 -0.01
N SER A 75 10.14 -12.32 -0.04
CA SER A 75 10.42 -10.90 0.16
C SER A 75 9.83 -10.05 -0.96
N LEU A 76 9.81 -10.55 -2.19
CA LEU A 76 9.16 -9.88 -3.31
C LEU A 76 7.65 -9.75 -3.07
N LEU A 77 7.00 -10.83 -2.65
CA LEU A 77 5.57 -10.83 -2.36
C LEU A 77 5.23 -9.94 -1.17
N ASP A 78 6.05 -9.92 -0.14
CA ASP A 78 5.88 -9.04 1.01
C ASP A 78 5.93 -7.56 0.58
N ARG A 79 6.90 -7.20 -0.30
CA ARG A 79 6.99 -5.86 -0.85
C ARG A 79 5.74 -5.50 -1.67
N ASP A 80 5.28 -6.40 -2.52
CA ASP A 80 4.10 -6.18 -3.34
C ASP A 80 2.85 -5.98 -2.48
N LEU A 81 2.71 -6.76 -1.42
CA LEU A 81 1.61 -6.60 -0.47
C LEU A 81 1.66 -5.24 0.24
N ALA A 82 2.85 -4.81 0.66
CA ALA A 82 3.03 -3.50 1.28
C ALA A 82 2.66 -2.35 0.33
N LEU A 83 2.98 -2.47 -0.96
CA LEU A 83 2.59 -1.51 -1.99
C LEU A 83 1.08 -1.47 -2.20
N ILE A 84 0.42 -2.62 -2.19
CA ILE A 84 -1.05 -2.69 -2.29
C ILE A 84 -1.69 -1.97 -1.10
N ASN A 85 -1.21 -2.21 0.11
CA ASN A 85 -1.72 -1.56 1.30
C ASN A 85 -1.51 -0.05 1.27
N LEU A 86 -0.37 0.41 0.77
CA LEU A 86 -0.11 1.84 0.60
C LEU A 86 -1.09 2.47 -0.41
N ARG A 87 -1.34 1.81 -1.52
CA ARG A 87 -2.33 2.30 -2.51
C ARG A 87 -3.73 2.40 -1.92
N LYS A 88 -4.14 1.43 -1.10
CA LYS A 88 -5.44 1.43 -0.42
C LYS A 88 -5.56 2.54 0.63
N SER A 89 -4.45 3.07 1.12
CA SER A 89 -4.44 4.14 2.13
C SER A 89 -4.86 5.49 1.56
N VAL A 90 -4.85 5.63 0.26
CA VAL A 90 -5.32 6.83 -0.46
C VAL A 90 -6.68 6.52 -1.04
N ILE A 91 -7.71 7.21 -0.55
CA ILE A 91 -9.08 7.05 -1.02
C ILE A 91 -9.34 8.10 -2.09
N ASN A 92 -9.64 7.64 -3.30
CA ASN A 92 -9.95 8.48 -4.44
C ASN A 92 -11.45 8.47 -4.72
N SER A 93 -11.95 9.53 -5.35
CA SER A 93 -13.34 9.56 -5.78
C SER A 93 -13.57 8.56 -6.91
N PRO A 94 -14.58 7.66 -6.78
CA PRO A 94 -14.92 6.71 -7.84
C PRO A 94 -15.71 7.35 -8.98
N LEU A 95 -16.18 8.59 -8.81
CA LEU A 95 -17.04 9.25 -9.78
C LEU A 95 -16.82 10.77 -9.76
N LYS A 96 -17.29 11.43 -10.82
CA LYS A 96 -17.41 12.89 -10.86
C LYS A 96 -18.73 13.27 -10.19
N GLY A 97 -18.66 14.08 -9.15
CA GLY A 97 -19.85 14.42 -8.40
C GLY A 97 -19.63 15.52 -7.39
N THR A 98 -20.62 15.66 -6.51
CA THR A 98 -20.60 16.64 -5.42
C THR A 98 -20.59 15.89 -4.09
N VAL A 99 -19.79 16.36 -3.13
CA VAL A 99 -19.76 15.81 -1.78
C VAL A 99 -21.05 16.20 -1.06
N LYS A 100 -21.85 15.19 -0.68
CA LYS A 100 -23.08 15.41 0.11
C LYS A 100 -22.79 15.51 1.59
N ILE A 101 -22.12 14.49 2.13
CA ILE A 101 -21.85 14.36 3.57
C ILE A 101 -20.42 13.91 3.75
N ARG A 102 -19.71 14.58 4.68
CA ARG A 102 -18.41 14.15 5.17
C ARG A 102 -18.60 13.52 6.55
N HIS A 103 -18.26 12.23 6.66
CA HIS A 103 -18.40 11.50 7.93
C HIS A 103 -17.14 11.53 8.80
N VAL A 104 -16.02 12.03 8.29
CA VAL A 104 -14.71 11.90 8.94
C VAL A 104 -13.93 13.21 8.96
N LYS A 105 -13.03 13.30 9.92
CA LYS A 105 -12.08 14.42 10.07
C LYS A 105 -10.66 13.88 10.20
N ALA A 106 -9.68 14.72 9.89
CA ALA A 106 -8.29 14.41 10.16
C ALA A 106 -8.09 14.12 11.66
N GLY A 107 -7.32 13.09 11.97
CA GLY A 107 -7.06 12.64 13.32
C GLY A 107 -8.00 11.56 13.85
N GLU A 108 -9.11 11.28 13.18
CA GLU A 108 -10.02 10.20 13.57
C GLU A 108 -9.46 8.84 13.18
N PHE A 109 -9.75 7.84 14.03
CA PHE A 109 -9.48 6.45 13.70
C PHE A 109 -10.71 5.86 12.99
N VAL A 110 -10.48 5.20 11.87
CA VAL A 110 -11.53 4.51 11.10
C VAL A 110 -11.25 3.03 11.01
N ARG A 111 -12.32 2.25 10.93
CA ARG A 111 -12.28 0.79 10.77
C ARG A 111 -12.87 0.42 9.42
N LYS A 112 -12.53 -0.79 8.98
CA LYS A 112 -13.11 -1.35 7.77
C LYS A 112 -14.63 -1.37 7.86
N GLY A 113 -15.29 -0.81 6.85
CA GLY A 113 -16.74 -0.71 6.80
C GLY A 113 -17.32 0.61 7.31
N ASP A 114 -16.52 1.48 7.95
CA ASP A 114 -16.99 2.78 8.38
C ASP A 114 -17.27 3.69 7.17
N PRO A 115 -18.38 4.44 7.17
CA PRO A 115 -18.64 5.40 6.11
C PRO A 115 -17.67 6.57 6.20
N LEU A 116 -17.12 7.00 5.08
CA LEU A 116 -16.16 8.11 5.00
C LEU A 116 -16.79 9.35 4.39
N VAL A 117 -17.43 9.19 3.24
CA VAL A 117 -18.01 10.29 2.46
C VAL A 117 -19.16 9.79 1.61
N GLU A 118 -20.18 10.61 1.44
CA GLU A 118 -21.28 10.38 0.51
C GLU A 118 -21.16 11.33 -0.67
N LEU A 119 -21.22 10.77 -1.87
CA LEU A 119 -21.13 11.50 -3.13
C LEU A 119 -22.42 11.41 -3.91
N SER A 120 -22.74 12.47 -4.66
CA SER A 120 -23.86 12.52 -5.59
C SER A 120 -23.31 12.77 -6.98
N LEU A 121 -23.81 12.02 -7.98
CA LEU A 121 -23.46 12.22 -9.38
C LEU A 121 -23.88 13.61 -9.86
N ILE A 122 -23.01 14.23 -10.64
CA ILE A 122 -23.35 15.45 -11.37
C ILE A 122 -24.04 15.01 -12.66
N HIS A 123 -25.30 15.40 -12.81
CA HIS A 123 -26.04 15.26 -14.07
C HIS A 123 -25.85 16.53 -14.89
N ILE A 124 -25.33 16.36 -16.06
CA ILE A 124 -25.19 17.45 -17.05
C ILE A 124 -26.35 17.38 -18.01
#